data_72f76be49347948072e1281e0bfe6096
#
_entry.id   72f76be49347948072e1281e0bfe6096
#
_cell.length_a   1.000
_cell.length_b   1.000
_cell.length_c   1.000
_cell.angle_alpha   90.00
_cell.angle_beta   90.00
_cell.angle_gamma   90.00
#
_symmetry.space_group_name_H-M   'P 1'
#
loop_
_entity.id
_entity.type
_entity.pdbx_description
1 polymer ?
#
loop_
_entity_poly.entity_id
_entity_poly.type
_entity_poly.pdbx_seq_one_letter_code
_entity_poly.pdbx_strand_id
1 'polypeptide(L)'
;MAKEKTVYVCTNCGQESPKWAGKCPSCGQWNTFVEEVVRKEAPVAKHVAHGIESVRSKPQRLTEIESNEEQRMDMLDEELNRVLGGGLVQGSLTLIGGEPGIGKSTLILQTVLRLTHKRILYVSGEESARQLKLRAVRIPHPENDNLLIACETSLEQIFTHIKNAAPDLVIIDSIQTISTENIDSSPGSIVQVRECTASLLKFAKETGTPVILIGHINKEGSIAGPKVLEHIVDTVLQFEGDQHYMYRILRSIKNRFGSTAELGIYEMRQDGLRQVSNPSELLLTQDHEGMSGVAIAGAVEGVRPFLIEVQALVSTAAYGMPQRSATGFDLRRMNMLLAVLEKRVGFKLAQKDVFLNIAGGLKVNDPAIDLAVISAILSSNMDAEIEAGVCMAGEIGLSGEIRPVNRIEQRISEAEKLGFQRMLIPKHNLSGIDRKKIKIELIPVRKVEEAFRELFG
;
A
#
# COMPACT_ATOMS: atom_id res chain seq x y z
N MET A 1 -11.85 46.52 11.53
CA MET A 1 -11.95 45.35 12.40
C MET A 1 -12.45 44.20 11.53
N ALA A 2 -11.62 43.22 11.22
CA ALA A 2 -12.00 42.00 10.45
C ALA A 2 -12.99 41.19 11.31
N LYS A 3 -14.13 40.81 10.74
CA LYS A 3 -15.11 39.96 11.44
C LYS A 3 -14.55 38.52 11.51
N GLU A 4 -14.21 38.11 12.72
CA GLU A 4 -13.90 36.69 13.00
C GLU A 4 -15.15 35.84 12.76
N LYS A 5 -15.00 34.78 12.02
CA LYS A 5 -16.08 33.79 11.78
C LYS A 5 -15.65 32.45 12.32
N THR A 6 -16.29 32.00 13.37
CA THR A 6 -16.15 30.67 13.89
C THR A 6 -16.80 29.65 12.92
N VAL A 7 -16.09 28.62 12.52
CA VAL A 7 -16.60 27.48 11.78
C VAL A 7 -16.24 26.19 12.51
N TYR A 8 -17.06 25.18 12.36
CA TYR A 8 -16.81 23.86 12.90
C TYR A 8 -16.36 22.94 11.78
N VAL A 9 -15.18 22.34 11.92
CA VAL A 9 -14.56 21.48 10.91
C VAL A 9 -14.56 20.03 11.39
N CYS A 10 -15.06 19.12 10.56
CA CYS A 10 -15.03 17.71 10.86
C CYS A 10 -13.60 17.16 10.79
N THR A 11 -13.08 16.61 11.89
CA THR A 11 -11.73 16.07 11.98
C THR A 11 -11.52 14.81 11.12
N ASN A 12 -12.60 14.17 10.66
CA ASN A 12 -12.52 12.97 9.82
C ASN A 12 -12.56 13.26 8.31
N CYS A 13 -13.33 14.25 7.84
CA CYS A 13 -13.50 14.51 6.41
C CYS A 13 -13.31 15.96 5.98
N GLY A 14 -12.97 16.87 6.91
CA GLY A 14 -12.78 18.30 6.61
C GLY A 14 -14.05 19.07 6.25
N GLN A 15 -15.26 18.49 6.41
CA GLN A 15 -16.51 19.20 6.15
C GLN A 15 -16.66 20.37 7.09
N GLU A 16 -16.86 21.56 6.54
CA GLU A 16 -17.12 22.77 7.30
C GLU A 16 -18.63 22.91 7.61
N SER A 17 -18.94 23.35 8.81
CA SER A 17 -20.29 23.66 9.25
C SER A 17 -20.31 25.00 10.02
N PRO A 18 -21.31 25.85 9.83
CA PRO A 18 -21.44 27.10 10.59
C PRO A 18 -21.85 26.87 12.05
N LYS A 19 -22.25 25.63 12.39
CA LYS A 19 -22.67 25.22 13.74
C LYS A 19 -22.12 23.87 14.06
N TRP A 20 -21.84 23.61 15.32
CA TRP A 20 -21.48 22.28 15.80
C TRP A 20 -22.62 21.29 15.56
N ALA A 21 -22.29 20.11 15.04
CA ALA A 21 -23.23 19.02 14.81
C ALA A 21 -22.67 17.73 15.41
N GLY A 22 -23.48 16.99 16.15
CA GLY A 22 -23.06 15.73 16.78
C GLY A 22 -22.68 14.64 15.78
N LYS A 23 -23.23 14.69 14.55
CA LYS A 23 -22.94 13.76 13.46
C LYS A 23 -22.57 14.54 12.21
N CYS A 24 -21.47 14.21 11.58
CA CYS A 24 -21.06 14.84 10.34
C CYS A 24 -21.99 14.42 9.18
N PRO A 25 -22.63 15.33 8.43
CA PRO A 25 -23.52 15.01 7.34
C PRO A 25 -22.79 14.42 6.14
N SER A 26 -21.50 14.64 6.00
CA SER A 26 -20.71 14.16 4.87
C SER A 26 -20.17 12.75 5.09
N CYS A 27 -19.51 12.46 6.23
CA CYS A 27 -18.89 11.18 6.51
C CYS A 27 -19.65 10.28 7.50
N GLY A 28 -20.71 10.81 8.13
CA GLY A 28 -21.55 10.06 9.06
C GLY A 28 -20.94 9.78 10.43
N GLN A 29 -19.73 10.23 10.71
CA GLN A 29 -19.04 10.05 11.99
C GLN A 29 -19.61 10.95 13.08
N TRP A 30 -19.61 10.46 14.34
CA TRP A 30 -20.11 11.18 15.50
C TRP A 30 -18.98 11.93 16.23
N ASN A 31 -19.30 13.10 16.79
CA ASN A 31 -18.41 13.91 17.63
C ASN A 31 -17.07 14.28 16.98
N THR A 32 -17.07 14.54 15.67
CA THR A 32 -15.88 14.86 14.88
C THR A 32 -15.73 16.35 14.57
N PHE A 33 -16.66 17.22 14.99
CA PHE A 33 -16.56 18.65 14.75
C PHE A 33 -15.74 19.35 15.84
N VAL A 34 -14.69 20.07 15.40
CA VAL A 34 -13.85 20.93 16.23
C VAL A 34 -14.08 22.38 15.82
N GLU A 35 -14.11 23.28 16.79
CA GLU A 35 -14.26 24.70 16.56
C GLU A 35 -12.97 25.31 16.02
N GLU A 36 -13.02 25.99 14.88
CA GLU A 36 -11.91 26.72 14.28
C GLU A 36 -12.35 28.19 13.98
N VAL A 37 -11.46 29.14 14.30
CA VAL A 37 -11.70 30.56 14.02
C VAL A 37 -11.06 30.90 12.68
N VAL A 38 -11.91 31.20 11.69
CA VAL A 38 -11.45 31.63 10.36
C VAL A 38 -11.60 33.14 10.27
N ARG A 39 -10.50 33.88 10.18
CA ARG A 39 -10.52 35.30 9.85
C ARG A 39 -10.81 35.47 8.36
N LYS A 40 -11.92 36.18 8.04
CA LYS A 40 -12.15 36.60 6.66
C LYS A 40 -11.10 37.63 6.27
N GLU A 41 -10.25 37.25 5.35
CA GLU A 41 -9.31 38.18 4.73
C GLU A 41 -10.01 39.32 3.99
N ALA A 42 -9.36 40.49 4.04
CA ALA A 42 -9.49 41.52 3.04
C ALA A 42 -9.11 40.92 1.64
N PRO A 43 -9.59 41.49 0.51
CA PRO A 43 -9.48 40.90 -0.83
C PRO A 43 -8.05 40.46 -1.11
N VAL A 44 -7.90 39.19 -1.39
CA VAL A 44 -6.66 38.48 -1.68
C VAL A 44 -5.72 39.37 -2.48
N ALA A 45 -4.75 39.97 -1.81
CA ALA A 45 -3.56 40.45 -2.48
C ALA A 45 -2.91 39.22 -3.10
N LYS A 46 -2.64 39.29 -4.40
CA LYS A 46 -2.03 38.27 -5.25
C LYS A 46 -0.72 37.75 -4.62
N HIS A 47 -0.79 36.85 -3.67
CA HIS A 47 0.38 36.06 -3.26
C HIS A 47 0.52 34.86 -4.18
N VAL A 48 0.78 35.19 -5.42
CA VAL A 48 1.50 34.32 -6.35
C VAL A 48 2.89 34.12 -5.74
N ALA A 49 3.39 32.91 -5.76
CA ALA A 49 4.79 32.64 -5.49
C ALA A 49 5.64 33.72 -6.18
N HIS A 50 6.26 34.60 -5.39
CA HIS A 50 6.90 35.80 -5.89
C HIS A 50 8.05 35.41 -6.80
N GLY A 51 7.86 35.55 -8.13
CA GLY A 51 8.90 35.48 -9.14
C GLY A 51 9.04 34.15 -9.91
N ILE A 52 8.09 33.23 -9.83
CA ILE A 52 7.95 32.15 -10.81
C ILE A 52 6.95 32.66 -11.85
N GLU A 53 7.38 32.83 -13.11
CA GLU A 53 6.49 33.20 -14.19
C GLU A 53 5.46 32.07 -14.37
N SER A 54 4.23 32.32 -13.92
CA SER A 54 3.13 31.39 -14.19
C SER A 54 2.83 31.41 -15.67
N VAL A 55 3.11 30.36 -16.37
CA VAL A 55 2.66 30.16 -17.74
C VAL A 55 1.12 30.05 -17.69
N ARG A 56 0.43 31.16 -17.92
CA ARG A 56 -1.03 31.16 -18.07
C ARG A 56 -1.38 30.28 -19.27
N SER A 57 -1.92 29.09 -19.02
CA SER A 57 -2.39 28.20 -20.07
C SER A 57 -3.50 28.91 -20.88
N LYS A 58 -3.34 29.01 -22.17
CA LYS A 58 -4.42 29.44 -23.09
C LYS A 58 -5.25 28.18 -23.44
N PRO A 59 -6.58 28.29 -23.61
CA PRO A 59 -7.37 27.18 -24.13
C PRO A 59 -6.79 26.71 -25.48
N GLN A 60 -6.56 25.40 -25.58
CA GLN A 60 -6.03 24.75 -26.78
C GLN A 60 -7.04 23.70 -27.27
N ARG A 61 -7.08 23.44 -28.57
CA ARG A 61 -7.87 22.34 -29.11
C ARG A 61 -7.17 21.03 -28.80
N LEU A 62 -7.93 19.99 -28.49
CA LEU A 62 -7.38 18.65 -28.17
C LEU A 62 -6.44 18.13 -29.28
N THR A 63 -6.75 18.46 -30.54
CA THR A 63 -5.94 18.12 -31.74
C THR A 63 -4.61 18.89 -31.86
N GLU A 64 -4.46 19.97 -31.10
CA GLU A 64 -3.24 20.81 -31.09
C GLU A 64 -2.31 20.42 -29.94
N ILE A 65 -2.79 19.56 -29.05
CA ILE A 65 -1.99 19.06 -27.93
C ILE A 65 -1.18 17.85 -28.42
N GLU A 66 0.13 18.01 -28.45
CA GLU A 66 1.02 16.90 -28.75
C GLU A 66 0.87 15.84 -27.67
N SER A 67 0.51 14.62 -28.04
CA SER A 67 0.46 13.45 -27.17
C SER A 67 1.89 12.88 -26.98
N ASN A 68 2.78 13.68 -26.43
CA ASN A 68 4.06 13.16 -25.96
C ASN A 68 3.80 12.26 -24.73
N GLU A 69 4.44 11.10 -24.70
CA GLU A 69 4.43 10.26 -23.50
C GLU A 69 4.80 11.13 -22.29
N GLU A 70 4.02 11.04 -21.22
CA GLU A 70 4.29 11.80 -20.00
C GLU A 70 5.72 11.54 -19.56
N GLN A 71 6.54 12.59 -19.51
CA GLN A 71 7.92 12.46 -19.06
C GLN A 71 7.92 12.00 -17.59
N ARG A 72 8.50 10.84 -17.36
CA ARG A 72 8.62 10.23 -16.03
C ARG A 72 10.06 10.30 -15.57
N MET A 73 10.25 10.67 -14.31
CA MET A 73 11.53 10.59 -13.64
C MET A 73 11.69 9.17 -13.08
N ASP A 74 12.72 8.48 -13.55
CA ASP A 74 13.13 7.21 -12.97
C ASP A 74 13.66 7.45 -11.55
N MET A 75 13.05 6.79 -10.56
CA MET A 75 13.41 6.93 -9.16
C MET A 75 14.59 6.01 -8.77
N LEU A 76 15.18 5.28 -9.71
CA LEU A 76 16.25 4.29 -9.48
C LEU A 76 15.87 3.26 -8.40
N ASP A 77 14.58 2.98 -8.30
CA ASP A 77 13.98 1.99 -7.43
C ASP A 77 12.82 1.32 -8.18
N GLU A 78 13.03 0.03 -8.55
CA GLU A 78 12.09 -0.71 -9.40
C GLU A 78 10.71 -0.89 -8.75
N GLU A 79 10.68 -1.13 -7.44
CA GLU A 79 9.44 -1.32 -6.71
C GLU A 79 8.67 -0.01 -6.56
N LEU A 80 9.37 1.12 -6.33
CA LEU A 80 8.75 2.45 -6.31
C LEU A 80 8.27 2.86 -7.70
N ASN A 81 9.10 2.67 -8.74
CA ASN A 81 8.71 2.95 -10.13
C ASN A 81 7.48 2.14 -10.55
N ARG A 82 7.40 0.88 -10.14
CA ARG A 82 6.25 0.00 -10.41
C ARG A 82 4.95 0.60 -9.87
N VAL A 83 4.90 0.98 -8.59
CA VAL A 83 3.68 1.56 -7.98
C VAL A 83 3.36 2.96 -8.50
N LEU A 84 4.36 3.70 -8.97
CA LEU A 84 4.17 4.98 -9.65
C LEU A 84 3.67 4.80 -11.09
N GLY A 85 3.73 3.58 -11.67
CA GLY A 85 3.35 3.31 -13.05
C GLY A 85 4.46 3.59 -14.07
N GLY A 86 5.72 3.40 -13.68
CA GLY A 86 6.92 3.57 -14.49
C GLY A 86 7.77 4.79 -14.14
N GLY A 87 7.53 5.43 -12.99
CA GLY A 87 8.30 6.57 -12.50
C GLY A 87 7.45 7.78 -12.11
N LEU A 88 8.08 8.79 -11.54
CA LEU A 88 7.43 9.99 -11.04
C LEU A 88 7.10 10.95 -12.20
N VAL A 89 5.83 11.30 -12.37
CA VAL A 89 5.36 12.18 -13.46
C VAL A 89 5.72 13.63 -13.16
N GLN A 90 6.20 14.36 -14.16
CA GLN A 90 6.50 15.80 -14.04
C GLN A 90 5.24 16.60 -13.68
N GLY A 91 5.41 17.58 -12.77
CA GLY A 91 4.30 18.40 -12.29
C GLY A 91 3.26 17.65 -11.46
N SER A 92 3.57 16.43 -11.03
CA SER A 92 2.68 15.65 -10.15
C SER A 92 2.90 15.94 -8.67
N LEU A 93 1.84 15.77 -7.89
CA LEU A 93 1.89 15.76 -6.43
C LEU A 93 1.57 14.36 -5.93
N THR A 94 2.57 13.70 -5.32
CA THR A 94 2.46 12.35 -4.78
C THR A 94 2.48 12.36 -3.27
N LEU A 95 1.51 11.71 -2.63
CA LEU A 95 1.47 11.51 -1.18
C LEU A 95 1.90 10.08 -0.84
N ILE A 96 2.85 9.94 0.08
CA ILE A 96 3.25 8.66 0.68
C ILE A 96 2.77 8.66 2.13
N GLY A 97 1.72 7.89 2.40
CA GLY A 97 1.12 7.71 3.71
C GLY A 97 1.53 6.40 4.37
N GLY A 98 1.45 6.33 5.69
CA GLY A 98 1.71 5.12 6.47
C GLY A 98 1.91 5.41 7.96
N GLU A 99 1.91 4.36 8.79
CA GLU A 99 2.14 4.52 10.24
C GLU A 99 3.49 5.17 10.54
N PRO A 100 3.61 5.88 11.67
CA PRO A 100 4.91 6.36 12.14
C PRO A 100 5.90 5.20 12.30
N GLY A 101 7.16 5.41 11.89
CA GLY A 101 8.21 4.38 12.02
C GLY A 101 8.17 3.25 10.97
N ILE A 102 7.22 3.22 10.03
CA ILE A 102 7.09 2.17 9.01
C ILE A 102 8.21 2.18 7.97
N GLY A 103 8.92 3.31 7.78
CA GLY A 103 10.04 3.44 6.85
C GLY A 103 9.84 4.43 5.69
N LYS A 104 8.77 5.24 5.68
CA LYS A 104 8.47 6.23 4.61
C LYS A 104 9.65 7.16 4.31
N SER A 105 10.10 7.87 5.34
CA SER A 105 11.23 8.81 5.22
C SER A 105 12.53 8.11 4.83
N THR A 106 12.72 6.85 5.27
CA THR A 106 13.87 6.04 4.88
C THR A 106 13.83 5.68 3.40
N LEU A 107 12.67 5.23 2.88
CA LEU A 107 12.48 4.91 1.47
C LEU A 107 12.80 6.12 0.59
N ILE A 108 12.23 7.28 0.91
CA ILE A 108 12.43 8.47 0.10
C ILE A 108 13.86 9.00 0.22
N LEU A 109 14.43 9.03 1.43
CA LEU A 109 15.82 9.46 1.61
C LEU A 109 16.78 8.57 0.81
N GLN A 110 16.68 7.24 0.90
CA GLN A 110 17.56 6.33 0.14
C GLN A 110 17.40 6.48 -1.37
N THR A 111 16.18 6.74 -1.83
CA THR A 111 15.89 6.97 -3.25
C THR A 111 16.57 8.25 -3.73
N VAL A 112 16.37 9.37 -3.04
CA VAL A 112 16.93 10.66 -3.46
C VAL A 112 18.47 10.73 -3.30
N LEU A 113 19.05 9.97 -2.38
CA LEU A 113 20.50 9.84 -2.26
C LEU A 113 21.14 9.22 -3.51
N ARG A 114 20.44 8.34 -4.22
CA ARG A 114 20.89 7.69 -5.47
C ARG A 114 20.72 8.58 -6.72
N LEU A 115 19.83 9.57 -6.68
CA LEU A 115 19.51 10.46 -7.81
C LEU A 115 20.55 11.58 -7.97
N THR A 116 21.82 11.24 -8.18
CA THR A 116 22.94 12.20 -8.22
C THR A 116 22.89 13.17 -9.41
N HIS A 117 22.15 12.84 -10.45
CA HIS A 117 22.01 13.66 -11.66
C HIS A 117 20.84 14.66 -11.60
N LYS A 118 20.08 14.68 -10.50
CA LYS A 118 18.94 15.56 -10.27
C LYS A 118 19.18 16.46 -9.06
N ARG A 119 18.84 17.72 -9.20
CA ARG A 119 18.84 18.66 -8.07
C ARG A 119 17.58 18.46 -7.24
N ILE A 120 17.75 18.08 -5.99
CA ILE A 120 16.64 17.71 -5.11
C ILE A 120 16.66 18.62 -3.88
N LEU A 121 15.50 19.17 -3.55
CA LEU A 121 15.29 19.87 -2.29
C LEU A 121 14.48 18.97 -1.35
N TYR A 122 15.11 18.52 -0.27
CA TYR A 122 14.48 17.79 0.81
C TYR A 122 14.19 18.72 1.97
N VAL A 123 12.92 18.97 2.21
CA VAL A 123 12.43 19.81 3.33
C VAL A 123 12.00 18.90 4.45
N SER A 124 12.62 19.08 5.62
CA SER A 124 12.27 18.35 6.84
C SER A 124 11.65 19.30 7.86
N GLY A 125 10.44 19.00 8.29
CA GLY A 125 9.79 19.69 9.39
C GLY A 125 9.87 18.94 10.72
N GLU A 126 10.42 17.72 10.74
CA GLU A 126 10.49 16.87 11.94
C GLU A 126 11.94 16.64 12.40
N GLU A 127 12.85 16.43 11.48
CA GLU A 127 14.25 16.09 11.78
C GLU A 127 15.20 17.23 11.46
N SER A 128 16.20 17.41 12.31
CA SER A 128 17.32 18.32 12.03
C SER A 128 18.23 17.79 10.91
N ALA A 129 18.95 18.68 10.24
CA ALA A 129 19.93 18.30 9.20
C ALA A 129 20.97 17.30 9.70
N ARG A 130 21.37 17.39 10.98
CA ARG A 130 22.28 16.44 11.61
C ARG A 130 21.69 15.03 11.75
N GLN A 131 20.42 14.92 12.12
CA GLN A 131 19.71 13.63 12.22
C GLN A 131 19.55 12.98 10.84
N LEU A 132 19.18 13.77 9.83
CA LEU A 132 19.10 13.31 8.45
C LEU A 132 20.47 12.83 7.94
N LYS A 133 21.57 13.56 8.24
CA LYS A 133 22.92 13.13 7.88
C LYS A 133 23.31 11.82 8.55
N LEU A 134 22.99 11.63 9.84
CA LEU A 134 23.26 10.39 10.56
C LEU A 134 22.47 9.20 9.99
N ARG A 135 21.25 9.45 9.49
CA ARG A 135 20.46 8.44 8.79
C ARG A 135 21.06 8.12 7.42
N ALA A 136 21.42 9.15 6.64
CA ALA A 136 22.01 8.99 5.32
C ALA A 136 23.31 8.17 5.35
N VAL A 137 24.17 8.37 6.33
CA VAL A 137 25.45 7.63 6.49
C VAL A 137 25.24 6.11 6.66
N ARG A 138 24.07 5.68 7.19
CA ARG A 138 23.77 4.25 7.34
C ARG A 138 23.31 3.59 6.04
N ILE A 139 22.87 4.38 5.08
CA ILE A 139 22.33 3.92 3.80
C ILE A 139 23.47 3.94 2.78
N PRO A 140 23.78 2.81 2.12
CA PRO A 140 24.77 2.80 1.03
C PRO A 140 24.31 3.68 -0.14
N HIS A 141 25.08 4.72 -0.45
CA HIS A 141 24.78 5.63 -1.55
C HIS A 141 26.07 6.24 -2.11
N PRO A 142 26.07 6.67 -3.39
CA PRO A 142 27.16 7.48 -3.94
C PRO A 142 27.16 8.88 -3.29
N GLU A 143 28.24 9.60 -3.41
CA GLU A 143 28.26 11.04 -3.05
C GLU A 143 27.24 11.80 -3.91
N ASN A 144 26.44 12.64 -3.28
CA ASN A 144 25.40 13.40 -3.95
C ASN A 144 25.38 14.86 -3.48
N ASP A 145 26.08 15.72 -4.22
CA ASP A 145 26.12 17.17 -3.97
C ASP A 145 24.85 17.90 -4.47
N ASN A 146 23.99 17.21 -5.21
CA ASN A 146 22.74 17.76 -5.74
C ASN A 146 21.54 17.61 -4.77
N LEU A 147 21.73 16.97 -3.62
CA LEU A 147 20.73 16.85 -2.57
C LEU A 147 20.88 17.99 -1.55
N LEU A 148 19.95 18.93 -1.59
CA LEU A 148 19.88 20.06 -0.68
C LEU A 148 18.89 19.75 0.45
N ILE A 149 19.28 20.00 1.70
CA ILE A 149 18.46 19.80 2.89
C ILE A 149 18.04 21.16 3.45
N ALA A 150 16.77 21.36 3.67
CA ALA A 150 16.21 22.49 4.41
C ALA A 150 15.40 21.99 5.62
N CYS A 151 15.69 22.52 6.80
CA CYS A 151 14.88 22.26 8.00
C CYS A 151 13.96 23.46 8.21
N GLU A 152 12.73 23.36 7.67
CA GLU A 152 11.80 24.48 7.60
C GLU A 152 10.34 24.00 7.70
N THR A 153 9.50 24.80 8.37
CA THR A 153 8.07 24.51 8.53
C THR A 153 7.17 25.60 7.93
N SER A 154 7.72 26.79 7.62
CA SER A 154 6.98 27.86 6.93
C SER A 154 6.92 27.59 5.43
N LEU A 155 5.71 27.51 4.88
CA LEU A 155 5.48 27.30 3.45
C LEU A 155 6.09 28.44 2.62
N GLU A 156 6.05 29.66 3.09
CA GLU A 156 6.58 30.86 2.45
C GLU A 156 8.11 30.78 2.31
N GLN A 157 8.79 30.32 3.37
CA GLN A 157 10.24 30.09 3.33
C GLN A 157 10.61 28.91 2.44
N ILE A 158 9.81 27.84 2.45
CA ILE A 158 9.97 26.70 1.55
C ILE A 158 9.93 27.16 0.08
N PHE A 159 8.96 27.99 -0.31
CA PHE A 159 8.91 28.54 -1.66
C PHE A 159 10.11 29.43 -1.99
N THR A 160 10.64 30.15 -1.01
CA THR A 160 11.89 30.93 -1.17
C THR A 160 13.08 30.01 -1.44
N HIS A 161 13.20 28.89 -0.70
CA HIS A 161 14.24 27.89 -0.94
C HIS A 161 14.07 27.24 -2.31
N ILE A 162 12.86 26.88 -2.72
CA ILE A 162 12.56 26.31 -4.05
C ILE A 162 13.02 27.28 -5.16
N LYS A 163 12.68 28.56 -5.04
CA LYS A 163 13.08 29.58 -6.02
C LYS A 163 14.60 29.68 -6.15
N ASN A 164 15.31 29.68 -5.03
CA ASN A 164 16.77 29.83 -5.01
C ASN A 164 17.49 28.58 -5.52
N ALA A 165 16.97 27.40 -5.18
CA ALA A 165 17.58 26.10 -5.53
C ALA A 165 17.20 25.64 -6.93
N ALA A 166 16.05 26.06 -7.50
CA ALA A 166 15.48 25.58 -8.76
C ALA A 166 15.57 24.03 -8.87
N PRO A 167 14.94 23.27 -7.96
CA PRO A 167 15.10 21.83 -7.92
C PRO A 167 14.29 21.11 -9.01
N ASP A 168 14.77 19.94 -9.44
CA ASP A 168 14.03 19.01 -10.31
C ASP A 168 12.98 18.20 -9.54
N LEU A 169 13.12 18.10 -8.21
CA LEU A 169 12.21 17.36 -7.31
C LEU A 169 12.20 18.00 -5.93
N VAL A 170 11.01 18.13 -5.34
CA VAL A 170 10.83 18.60 -3.97
C VAL A 170 10.25 17.48 -3.10
N ILE A 171 10.85 17.27 -1.92
CA ILE A 171 10.36 16.36 -0.89
C ILE A 171 9.93 17.17 0.33
N ILE A 172 8.75 16.88 0.86
CA ILE A 172 8.23 17.47 2.12
C ILE A 172 8.04 16.35 3.15
N ASP A 173 8.79 16.38 4.23
CA ASP A 173 8.76 15.38 5.31
C ASP A 173 8.64 16.03 6.70
N SER A 174 7.43 16.14 7.25
CA SER A 174 6.14 15.70 6.79
C SER A 174 5.21 16.88 6.49
N ILE A 175 4.16 16.64 5.70
CA ILE A 175 3.16 17.67 5.40
C ILE A 175 2.43 18.17 6.64
N GLN A 176 2.34 17.37 7.70
CA GLN A 176 1.68 17.75 8.96
C GLN A 176 2.41 18.86 9.74
N THR A 177 3.71 19.00 9.52
CA THR A 177 4.52 20.02 10.21
C THR A 177 4.56 21.36 9.48
N ILE A 178 4.14 21.37 8.21
CA ILE A 178 4.15 22.58 7.39
C ILE A 178 2.93 23.45 7.70
N SER A 179 3.17 24.74 7.78
CA SER A 179 2.12 25.74 8.00
C SER A 179 2.32 26.97 7.13
N THR A 180 1.22 27.69 6.86
CA THR A 180 1.22 29.00 6.17
C THR A 180 0.66 30.06 7.10
N GLU A 181 1.24 31.24 7.03
CA GLU A 181 0.77 32.42 7.78
C GLU A 181 -0.59 32.96 7.26
N ASN A 182 -1.01 32.53 6.08
CA ASN A 182 -2.26 32.97 5.46
C ASN A 182 -3.51 32.47 6.17
N ILE A 183 -3.37 31.49 7.07
CA ILE A 183 -4.49 30.88 7.79
C ILE A 183 -4.22 30.90 9.29
N ASP A 184 -5.13 31.47 10.04
CA ASP A 184 -5.06 31.51 11.50
C ASP A 184 -5.60 30.21 12.11
N SER A 185 -4.85 29.13 11.93
CA SER A 185 -5.11 27.84 12.55
C SER A 185 -3.79 27.18 12.96
N SER A 186 -3.84 26.28 13.95
CA SER A 186 -2.66 25.64 14.49
C SER A 186 -1.93 24.80 13.43
N PRO A 187 -0.57 24.77 13.42
CA PRO A 187 0.19 23.82 12.61
C PRO A 187 -0.30 22.40 12.82
N GLY A 188 -0.38 21.62 11.73
CA GLY A 188 -0.90 20.23 11.76
C GLY A 188 -2.43 20.11 11.76
N SER A 189 -3.17 21.21 11.86
CA SER A 189 -4.63 21.20 11.67
C SER A 189 -4.98 20.80 10.23
N ILE A 190 -6.16 20.21 10.03
CA ILE A 190 -6.64 19.76 8.72
C ILE A 190 -6.66 20.92 7.71
N VAL A 191 -7.03 22.12 8.17
CA VAL A 191 -7.10 23.32 7.33
C VAL A 191 -5.71 23.73 6.86
N GLN A 192 -4.71 23.75 7.75
CA GLN A 192 -3.32 24.03 7.38
C GLN A 192 -2.78 23.02 6.39
N VAL A 193 -2.92 21.73 6.70
CA VAL A 193 -2.44 20.64 5.84
C VAL A 193 -3.07 20.70 4.46
N ARG A 194 -4.38 20.99 4.38
CA ARG A 194 -5.11 21.13 3.11
C ARG A 194 -4.59 22.30 2.28
N GLU A 195 -4.44 23.47 2.88
CA GLU A 195 -4.00 24.69 2.20
C GLU A 195 -2.55 24.57 1.71
N CYS A 196 -1.65 24.08 2.57
CA CYS A 196 -0.27 23.83 2.17
C CYS A 196 -0.21 22.83 1.01
N THR A 197 -0.99 21.76 1.06
CA THR A 197 -1.07 20.77 -0.03
C THR A 197 -1.61 21.38 -1.33
N ALA A 198 -2.66 22.21 -1.25
CA ALA A 198 -3.22 22.88 -2.43
C ALA A 198 -2.22 23.86 -3.07
N SER A 199 -1.47 24.59 -2.25
CA SER A 199 -0.43 25.51 -2.72
C SER A 199 0.73 24.77 -3.38
N LEU A 200 1.17 23.63 -2.83
CA LEU A 200 2.20 22.78 -3.40
C LEU A 200 1.73 22.10 -4.71
N LEU A 201 0.46 21.68 -4.79
CA LEU A 201 -0.12 21.18 -6.04
C LEU A 201 -0.10 22.24 -7.13
N LYS A 202 -0.55 23.47 -6.81
CA LYS A 202 -0.52 24.58 -7.74
C LYS A 202 0.89 24.84 -8.25
N PHE A 203 1.87 24.91 -7.35
CA PHE A 203 3.28 25.04 -7.70
C PHE A 203 3.72 23.92 -8.66
N ALA A 204 3.46 22.65 -8.32
CA ALA A 204 3.86 21.52 -9.17
C ALA A 204 3.28 21.64 -10.58
N LYS A 205 1.98 21.97 -10.71
CA LYS A 205 1.31 22.13 -12.00
C LYS A 205 1.81 23.32 -12.83
N GLU A 206 2.16 24.43 -12.17
CA GLU A 206 2.61 25.64 -12.85
C GLU A 206 4.07 25.56 -13.30
N THR A 207 4.93 24.85 -12.55
CA THR A 207 6.37 24.77 -12.84
C THR A 207 6.80 23.48 -13.54
N GLY A 208 5.94 22.44 -13.53
CA GLY A 208 6.32 21.11 -13.97
C GLY A 208 7.20 20.35 -12.98
N THR A 209 7.56 20.93 -11.83
CA THR A 209 8.40 20.28 -10.81
C THR A 209 7.57 19.32 -9.97
N PRO A 210 7.88 18.00 -9.94
CA PRO A 210 7.17 17.05 -9.10
C PRO A 210 7.44 17.29 -7.62
N VAL A 211 6.43 16.98 -6.80
CA VAL A 211 6.53 17.08 -5.34
C VAL A 211 6.08 15.77 -4.70
N ILE A 212 6.88 15.27 -3.76
CA ILE A 212 6.52 14.12 -2.92
C ILE A 212 6.25 14.63 -1.50
N LEU A 213 5.06 14.33 -1.00
CA LEU A 213 4.66 14.58 0.38
C LEU A 213 4.76 13.28 1.18
N ILE A 214 5.37 13.35 2.35
CA ILE A 214 5.33 12.28 3.33
C ILE A 214 4.29 12.66 4.39
N GLY A 215 3.42 11.71 4.73
CA GLY A 215 2.36 11.91 5.71
C GLY A 215 2.18 10.72 6.65
N HIS A 216 1.66 10.99 7.86
CA HIS A 216 1.33 9.95 8.83
C HIS A 216 -0.13 9.54 8.72
N ILE A 217 -0.42 8.24 8.92
CA ILE A 217 -1.75 7.64 8.96
C ILE A 217 -2.05 7.22 10.39
N ASN A 218 -3.27 7.42 10.87
CA ASN A 218 -3.70 6.91 12.18
C ASN A 218 -3.91 5.40 12.16
N LYS A 219 -3.89 4.75 13.35
CA LYS A 219 -4.08 3.29 13.54
C LYS A 219 -5.36 2.70 12.92
N GLU A 220 -6.34 3.53 12.60
CA GLU A 220 -7.58 3.14 11.90
C GLU A 220 -7.43 3.10 10.38
N GLY A 221 -6.21 3.26 9.85
CA GLY A 221 -5.95 3.27 8.41
C GLY A 221 -6.45 4.53 7.70
N SER A 222 -6.98 5.49 8.47
CA SER A 222 -7.32 6.81 7.97
C SER A 222 -6.14 7.74 8.23
N ILE A 223 -5.64 8.44 7.22
CA ILE A 223 -4.66 9.51 7.35
C ILE A 223 -5.28 10.57 8.28
N ALA A 224 -4.65 11.10 9.33
CA ALA A 224 -5.14 12.24 10.08
C ALA A 224 -5.28 13.44 9.13
N GLY A 225 -6.49 13.69 8.68
CA GLY A 225 -6.79 14.65 7.62
C GLY A 225 -6.69 14.17 6.15
N PRO A 226 -6.86 12.92 5.79
CA PRO A 226 -6.36 12.37 4.52
C PRO A 226 -7.35 11.97 3.48
N LYS A 227 -8.56 11.64 3.77
CA LYS A 227 -9.60 11.61 2.73
C LYS A 227 -9.70 12.96 2.01
N VAL A 228 -9.32 14.05 2.71
CA VAL A 228 -9.22 15.39 2.14
C VAL A 228 -8.02 15.51 1.19
N LEU A 229 -6.85 14.96 1.56
CA LEU A 229 -5.65 15.01 0.71
C LEU A 229 -5.74 14.08 -0.50
N GLU A 230 -6.37 12.90 -0.35
CA GLU A 230 -6.59 11.97 -1.47
C GLU A 230 -7.30 12.63 -2.66
N HIS A 231 -8.20 13.56 -2.40
CA HIS A 231 -8.89 14.27 -3.48
C HIS A 231 -8.01 15.36 -4.13
N ILE A 232 -7.07 15.93 -3.40
CA ILE A 232 -6.20 17.01 -3.86
C ILE A 232 -5.02 16.46 -4.68
N VAL A 233 -4.31 15.45 -4.16
CA VAL A 233 -3.10 14.92 -4.78
C VAL A 233 -3.40 14.05 -6.00
N ASP A 234 -2.41 13.89 -6.90
CA ASP A 234 -2.54 13.06 -8.10
C ASP A 234 -2.36 11.57 -7.80
N THR A 235 -1.41 11.24 -6.92
CA THR A 235 -1.06 9.87 -6.55
C THR A 235 -1.03 9.73 -5.03
N VAL A 236 -1.59 8.64 -4.51
CA VAL A 236 -1.52 8.26 -3.09
C VAL A 236 -0.92 6.87 -3.01
N LEU A 237 0.21 6.78 -2.37
CA LEU A 237 0.87 5.53 -2.02
C LEU A 237 0.73 5.29 -0.51
N GLN A 238 0.35 4.09 -0.13
CA GLN A 238 0.25 3.68 1.27
C GLN A 238 1.34 2.66 1.58
N PHE A 239 2.13 2.96 2.61
CA PHE A 239 3.16 2.08 3.12
C PHE A 239 2.60 1.30 4.29
N GLU A 240 2.48 -0.01 4.13
CA GLU A 240 1.87 -0.94 5.06
C GLU A 240 2.92 -1.92 5.60
N GLY A 241 2.68 -2.48 6.77
CA GLY A 241 3.48 -3.53 7.39
C GLY A 241 3.31 -3.54 8.89
N ASP A 242 3.65 -4.66 9.50
CA ASP A 242 3.70 -4.80 10.96
C ASP A 242 5.15 -4.58 11.42
N GLN A 243 5.34 -3.94 12.58
CA GLN A 243 6.67 -3.70 13.15
C GLN A 243 7.40 -5.00 13.53
N HIS A 244 6.67 -6.09 13.71
CA HIS A 244 7.22 -7.41 14.04
C HIS A 244 7.70 -8.19 12.81
N TYR A 245 7.33 -7.78 11.59
CA TYR A 245 7.73 -8.43 10.35
C TYR A 245 8.77 -7.60 9.61
N MET A 246 9.70 -8.28 8.91
CA MET A 246 10.77 -7.61 8.15
C MET A 246 10.26 -6.97 6.85
N TYR A 247 9.09 -7.37 6.37
CA TYR A 247 8.58 -6.90 5.07
C TYR A 247 7.65 -5.71 5.19
N ARG A 248 7.72 -4.86 4.17
CA ARG A 248 6.87 -3.67 4.01
C ARG A 248 6.28 -3.70 2.60
N ILE A 249 5.01 -3.33 2.50
CA ILE A 249 4.30 -3.24 1.22
C ILE A 249 4.01 -1.78 0.94
N LEU A 250 4.39 -1.31 -0.24
CA LEU A 250 3.99 -0.03 -0.78
C LEU A 250 2.85 -0.26 -1.78
N ARG A 251 1.67 0.23 -1.47
CA ARG A 251 0.46 0.03 -2.25
C ARG A 251 -0.01 1.33 -2.89
N SER A 252 -0.41 1.28 -4.15
CA SER A 252 -1.06 2.40 -4.81
C SER A 252 -2.55 2.42 -4.45
N ILE A 253 -2.99 3.46 -3.72
CA ILE A 253 -4.40 3.67 -3.37
C ILE A 253 -5.11 4.51 -4.42
N LYS A 254 -4.40 5.49 -4.97
CA LYS A 254 -4.86 6.36 -6.05
C LYS A 254 -3.68 6.65 -6.99
N ASN A 255 -3.90 6.54 -8.28
CA ASN A 255 -2.91 6.92 -9.28
C ASN A 255 -3.62 7.43 -10.55
N ARG A 256 -3.46 8.72 -10.85
CA ARG A 256 -4.03 9.31 -12.07
C ARG A 256 -3.24 8.96 -13.34
N PHE A 257 -2.02 8.47 -13.16
CA PHE A 257 -1.05 8.24 -14.23
C PHE A 257 -0.76 6.76 -14.47
N GLY A 258 -1.41 5.87 -13.72
CA GLY A 258 -1.16 4.43 -13.82
C GLY A 258 -2.17 3.59 -13.07
N SER A 259 -1.89 2.30 -13.01
CA SER A 259 -2.73 1.33 -12.30
C SER A 259 -2.63 1.49 -10.79
N THR A 260 -3.74 1.35 -10.08
CA THR A 260 -3.77 1.22 -8.62
C THR A 260 -3.63 -0.23 -8.16
N ALA A 261 -3.51 -1.16 -9.10
CA ALA A 261 -3.37 -2.59 -8.81
C ALA A 261 -1.90 -3.01 -8.58
N GLU A 262 -0.95 -2.07 -8.65
CA GLU A 262 0.47 -2.35 -8.43
C GLU A 262 0.86 -2.24 -6.96
N LEU A 263 1.82 -3.07 -6.56
CA LEU A 263 2.43 -3.01 -5.25
C LEU A 263 3.95 -3.19 -5.33
N GLY A 264 4.65 -2.53 -4.42
CA GLY A 264 6.07 -2.69 -4.18
C GLY A 264 6.33 -3.42 -2.87
N ILE A 265 7.32 -4.27 -2.83
CA ILE A 265 7.68 -5.03 -1.64
C ILE A 265 9.12 -4.73 -1.25
N TYR A 266 9.29 -4.42 0.04
CA TYR A 266 10.58 -4.09 0.62
C TYR A 266 10.85 -4.93 1.86
N GLU A 267 12.12 -5.26 2.06
CA GLU A 267 12.61 -5.81 3.30
C GLU A 267 13.30 -4.72 4.12
N MET A 268 12.90 -4.58 5.38
CA MET A 268 13.53 -3.64 6.30
C MET A 268 14.85 -4.22 6.81
N ARG A 269 15.95 -3.51 6.58
CA ARG A 269 17.31 -3.85 7.04
C ARG A 269 17.91 -2.74 7.88
N GLN A 270 19.07 -3.01 8.51
CA GLN A 270 19.79 -2.00 9.29
C GLN A 270 20.31 -0.85 8.43
N ASP A 271 20.62 -1.13 7.17
CA ASP A 271 21.15 -0.22 6.16
C ASP A 271 20.08 0.38 5.23
N GLY A 272 18.81 0.21 5.55
CA GLY A 272 17.69 0.78 4.80
C GLY A 272 16.68 -0.27 4.32
N LEU A 273 16.00 0.03 3.22
CA LEU A 273 14.98 -0.81 2.60
C LEU A 273 15.54 -1.51 1.36
N ARG A 274 15.57 -2.82 1.37
CA ARG A 274 15.94 -3.64 0.21
C ARG A 274 14.70 -3.95 -0.62
N GLN A 275 14.77 -3.70 -1.91
CA GLN A 275 13.74 -4.11 -2.88
C GLN A 275 13.64 -5.63 -2.94
N VAL A 276 12.40 -6.14 -2.98
CA VAL A 276 12.12 -7.57 -3.10
C VAL A 276 11.56 -7.84 -4.49
N SER A 277 12.43 -8.23 -5.41
CA SER A 277 12.06 -8.53 -6.80
C SER A 277 11.24 -9.81 -6.92
N ASN A 278 11.52 -10.80 -6.08
CA ASN A 278 10.78 -12.07 -6.03
C ASN A 278 10.23 -12.32 -4.60
N PRO A 279 8.98 -11.93 -4.32
CA PRO A 279 8.37 -12.17 -3.02
C PRO A 279 8.25 -13.65 -2.67
N SER A 280 8.00 -14.50 -3.66
CA SER A 280 7.75 -15.92 -3.44
C SER A 280 8.96 -16.62 -2.80
N GLU A 281 10.19 -16.26 -3.18
CA GLU A 281 11.41 -16.84 -2.58
C GLU A 281 11.53 -16.58 -1.08
N LEU A 282 10.92 -15.49 -0.60
CA LEU A 282 10.97 -15.09 0.80
C LEU A 282 9.77 -15.59 1.61
N LEU A 283 8.67 -15.94 0.93
CA LEU A 283 7.41 -16.36 1.52
C LEU A 283 7.24 -17.87 1.57
N LEU A 284 8.21 -18.58 1.02
CA LEU A 284 8.27 -20.04 1.02
C LEU A 284 9.43 -20.51 1.90
N THR A 285 9.15 -21.41 2.81
CA THR A 285 10.19 -22.12 3.57
C THR A 285 10.82 -23.18 2.66
N GLN A 286 12.15 -23.31 2.67
CA GLN A 286 12.86 -24.21 1.76
C GLN A 286 12.71 -25.70 2.07
N ASP A 287 12.30 -26.06 3.31
CA ASP A 287 12.19 -27.44 3.77
C ASP A 287 10.83 -27.66 4.45
N HIS A 288 9.88 -28.29 3.73
CA HIS A 288 8.56 -28.65 4.24
C HIS A 288 8.40 -30.18 4.43
N GLU A 289 9.42 -30.97 4.09
CA GLU A 289 9.33 -32.42 4.14
C GLU A 289 9.00 -32.89 5.57
N GLY A 290 7.97 -33.69 5.73
CA GLY A 290 7.50 -34.22 7.00
C GLY A 290 6.67 -33.25 7.85
N MET A 291 6.29 -32.08 7.34
CA MET A 291 5.49 -31.11 8.09
C MET A 291 4.01 -31.17 7.72
N SER A 292 3.16 -31.52 8.68
CA SER A 292 1.71 -31.35 8.54
C SER A 292 1.29 -29.89 8.76
N GLY A 293 0.14 -29.49 8.19
CA GLY A 293 -0.41 -28.17 8.39
C GLY A 293 0.16 -27.08 7.46
N VAL A 294 0.89 -27.44 6.43
CA VAL A 294 1.48 -26.49 5.46
C VAL A 294 0.88 -26.70 4.09
N ALA A 295 0.50 -25.62 3.41
CA ALA A 295 0.04 -25.65 2.01
C ALA A 295 0.54 -24.41 1.27
N ILE A 296 0.83 -24.53 -0.03
CA ILE A 296 1.31 -23.45 -0.87
C ILE A 296 0.17 -22.91 -1.74
N ALA A 297 -0.11 -21.63 -1.60
CA ALA A 297 -1.13 -20.92 -2.37
C ALA A 297 -0.51 -20.11 -3.50
N GLY A 298 -1.07 -20.21 -4.71
CA GLY A 298 -0.82 -19.25 -5.78
C GLY A 298 -1.74 -18.03 -5.62
N ALA A 299 -1.21 -16.94 -5.13
CA ALA A 299 -1.94 -15.67 -4.92
C ALA A 299 -1.62 -14.65 -6.01
N VAL A 300 -2.52 -13.68 -6.19
CA VAL A 300 -2.27 -12.49 -7.01
C VAL A 300 -2.74 -11.28 -6.25
N GLU A 301 -1.84 -10.35 -6.01
CA GLU A 301 -2.18 -9.06 -5.44
C GLU A 301 -1.99 -7.98 -6.51
N GLY A 302 -3.09 -7.30 -6.86
CA GLY A 302 -3.07 -6.41 -8.01
C GLY A 302 -2.80 -7.15 -9.32
N VAL A 303 -1.65 -6.93 -9.94
CA VAL A 303 -1.21 -7.64 -11.15
C VAL A 303 -0.03 -8.58 -10.88
N ARG A 304 0.48 -8.64 -9.65
CA ARG A 304 1.67 -9.41 -9.29
C ARG A 304 1.28 -10.79 -8.76
N PRO A 305 1.65 -11.88 -9.45
CA PRO A 305 1.51 -13.21 -8.92
C PRO A 305 2.64 -13.49 -7.92
N PHE A 306 2.36 -14.29 -6.90
CA PHE A 306 3.34 -14.83 -5.97
C PHE A 306 2.82 -16.12 -5.34
N LEU A 307 3.72 -16.97 -4.93
CA LEU A 307 3.39 -18.12 -4.09
C LEU A 307 3.58 -17.76 -2.62
N ILE A 308 2.68 -18.25 -1.80
CA ILE A 308 2.71 -17.97 -0.36
C ILE A 308 2.38 -19.21 0.43
N GLU A 309 3.10 -19.38 1.52
CA GLU A 309 2.90 -20.46 2.44
C GLU A 309 1.77 -20.13 3.41
N VAL A 310 0.84 -21.07 3.51
CA VAL A 310 -0.28 -21.06 4.45
C VAL A 310 -0.02 -22.13 5.51
N GLN A 311 0.10 -21.73 6.76
CA GLN A 311 0.34 -22.60 7.90
C GLN A 311 -0.91 -22.71 8.76
N ALA A 312 -1.31 -23.90 9.16
CA ALA A 312 -2.41 -24.14 10.07
C ALA A 312 -2.02 -25.08 11.19
N LEU A 313 -2.52 -24.82 12.39
CA LEU A 313 -2.43 -25.71 13.52
C LEU A 313 -3.83 -26.00 14.06
N VAL A 314 -4.18 -27.30 14.09
CA VAL A 314 -5.47 -27.77 14.59
C VAL A 314 -5.24 -28.67 15.80
N SER A 315 -5.82 -28.30 16.93
CA SER A 315 -5.72 -29.08 18.16
C SER A 315 -7.09 -29.29 18.81
N THR A 316 -7.17 -30.19 19.77
CA THR A 316 -8.41 -30.37 20.55
C THR A 316 -8.53 -29.22 21.54
N ALA A 317 -9.69 -28.55 21.58
CA ALA A 317 -9.94 -27.45 22.51
C ALA A 317 -9.82 -27.91 23.98
N ALA A 318 -8.84 -27.38 24.70
CA ALA A 318 -8.55 -27.81 26.09
C ALA A 318 -9.58 -27.29 27.10
N TYR A 319 -10.24 -26.14 26.80
CA TYR A 319 -11.09 -25.44 27.78
C TYR A 319 -12.57 -25.39 27.37
N GLY A 320 -13.03 -26.29 26.53
CA GLY A 320 -14.44 -26.39 26.13
C GLY A 320 -14.96 -25.32 25.16
N MET A 321 -14.24 -24.22 24.99
CA MET A 321 -14.54 -23.17 23.96
C MET A 321 -13.41 -23.13 22.93
N PRO A 322 -13.69 -23.50 21.67
CA PRO A 322 -12.69 -23.50 20.61
C PRO A 322 -12.12 -22.11 20.34
N GLN A 323 -10.80 -22.01 20.32
CA GLN A 323 -10.08 -20.80 19.95
C GLN A 323 -9.85 -20.77 18.44
N ARG A 324 -10.07 -19.62 17.81
CA ARG A 324 -9.85 -19.42 16.39
C ARG A 324 -9.11 -18.11 16.17
N SER A 325 -7.94 -18.20 15.59
CA SER A 325 -7.08 -17.05 15.29
C SER A 325 -6.51 -17.16 13.89
N ALA A 326 -6.40 -16.01 13.22
CA ALA A 326 -5.82 -15.92 11.90
C ALA A 326 -4.89 -14.70 11.82
N THR A 327 -3.68 -14.91 11.32
CA THR A 327 -2.73 -13.86 10.99
C THR A 327 -2.57 -13.80 9.48
N GLY A 328 -2.74 -12.61 8.89
CA GLY A 328 -2.63 -12.42 7.44
C GLY A 328 -3.85 -12.86 6.61
N PHE A 329 -4.87 -13.44 7.24
CA PHE A 329 -6.12 -13.87 6.61
C PHE A 329 -7.35 -13.38 7.38
N ASP A 330 -8.47 -13.16 6.70
CA ASP A 330 -9.70 -12.70 7.35
C ASP A 330 -10.32 -13.80 8.24
N LEU A 331 -10.47 -13.52 9.52
CA LEU A 331 -11.00 -14.47 10.49
C LEU A 331 -12.46 -14.89 10.18
N ARG A 332 -13.27 -13.98 9.62
CA ARG A 332 -14.66 -14.29 9.25
C ARG A 332 -14.69 -15.26 8.06
N ARG A 333 -13.79 -15.05 7.10
CA ARG A 333 -13.61 -15.97 5.97
C ARG A 333 -13.15 -17.34 6.44
N MET A 334 -12.16 -17.42 7.33
CA MET A 334 -11.70 -18.69 7.93
C MET A 334 -12.87 -19.43 8.61
N ASN A 335 -13.67 -18.75 9.44
CA ASN A 335 -14.82 -19.36 10.10
C ASN A 335 -15.86 -19.90 9.11
N MET A 336 -16.07 -19.21 7.99
CA MET A 336 -16.94 -19.68 6.91
C MET A 336 -16.38 -20.95 6.25
N LEU A 337 -15.08 -21.00 5.98
CA LEU A 337 -14.40 -22.18 5.42
C LEU A 337 -14.49 -23.39 6.36
N LEU A 338 -14.29 -23.17 7.67
CA LEU A 338 -14.47 -24.22 8.70
C LEU A 338 -15.90 -24.79 8.67
N ALA A 339 -16.91 -23.94 8.55
CA ALA A 339 -18.31 -24.40 8.44
C ALA A 339 -18.58 -25.22 7.15
N VAL A 340 -17.91 -24.88 6.04
CA VAL A 340 -17.97 -25.66 4.79
C VAL A 340 -17.34 -27.04 5.00
N LEU A 341 -16.14 -27.11 5.61
CA LEU A 341 -15.46 -28.38 5.90
C LEU A 341 -16.31 -29.27 6.79
N GLU A 342 -16.94 -28.72 7.80
CA GLU A 342 -17.78 -29.47 8.74
C GLU A 342 -19.05 -29.98 8.09
N LYS A 343 -19.79 -29.10 7.37
CA LYS A 343 -21.12 -29.44 6.83
C LYS A 343 -21.06 -30.24 5.53
N ARG A 344 -20.06 -30.01 4.68
CA ARG A 344 -19.99 -30.60 3.33
C ARG A 344 -19.04 -31.80 3.24
N VAL A 345 -17.94 -31.75 3.99
CA VAL A 345 -16.91 -32.79 3.94
C VAL A 345 -16.97 -33.72 5.14
N GLY A 346 -17.64 -33.30 6.23
CA GLY A 346 -17.91 -34.14 7.40
C GLY A 346 -16.81 -34.13 8.47
N PHE A 347 -15.87 -33.18 8.41
CA PHE A 347 -14.84 -33.03 9.43
C PHE A 347 -15.40 -32.42 10.71
N LYS A 348 -15.06 -32.98 11.87
CA LYS A 348 -15.50 -32.52 13.19
C LYS A 348 -14.57 -31.43 13.71
N LEU A 349 -14.78 -30.18 13.29
CA LEU A 349 -13.97 -29.02 13.66
C LEU A 349 -14.61 -28.13 14.74
N ALA A 350 -15.87 -28.38 15.12
CA ALA A 350 -16.62 -27.58 16.09
C ALA A 350 -15.96 -27.53 17.48
N GLN A 351 -15.21 -28.57 17.87
CA GLN A 351 -14.51 -28.66 19.16
C GLN A 351 -12.99 -28.60 19.01
N LYS A 352 -12.50 -28.04 17.92
CA LYS A 352 -11.07 -27.89 17.63
C LYS A 352 -10.65 -26.43 17.70
N ASP A 353 -9.52 -26.19 18.33
CA ASP A 353 -8.77 -24.94 18.18
C ASP A 353 -8.16 -24.89 16.78
N VAL A 354 -8.25 -23.74 16.11
CA VAL A 354 -7.68 -23.54 14.78
C VAL A 354 -6.90 -22.24 14.75
N PHE A 355 -5.61 -22.36 14.49
CA PHE A 355 -4.70 -21.24 14.31
C PHE A 355 -4.21 -21.24 12.86
N LEU A 356 -4.32 -20.10 12.19
CA LEU A 356 -3.90 -19.90 10.81
C LEU A 356 -2.88 -18.77 10.73
N ASN A 357 -1.81 -19.00 10.00
CA ASN A 357 -0.78 -18.01 9.75
C ASN A 357 -0.40 -17.98 8.26
N ILE A 358 -0.43 -16.80 7.67
CA ILE A 358 0.13 -16.56 6.34
C ILE A 358 1.59 -16.16 6.53
N ALA A 359 2.52 -16.86 5.86
CA ALA A 359 3.95 -16.59 5.99
C ALA A 359 4.31 -15.15 5.67
N GLY A 360 5.34 -14.62 6.34
CA GLY A 360 5.81 -13.24 6.17
C GLY A 360 4.89 -12.17 6.74
N GLY A 361 3.75 -12.53 7.38
CA GLY A 361 2.79 -11.58 7.96
C GLY A 361 2.05 -10.72 6.95
N LEU A 362 2.06 -11.12 5.69
CA LEU A 362 1.33 -10.41 4.63
C LEU A 362 -0.17 -10.61 4.80
N LYS A 363 -0.93 -9.53 4.73
CA LYS A 363 -2.39 -9.62 4.64
C LYS A 363 -2.79 -9.91 3.20
N VAL A 364 -3.30 -11.11 2.94
CA VAL A 364 -3.74 -11.55 1.62
C VAL A 364 -5.27 -11.50 1.56
N ASN A 365 -5.79 -10.72 0.61
CA ASN A 365 -7.24 -10.58 0.40
C ASN A 365 -7.75 -11.37 -0.82
N ASP A 366 -6.88 -12.12 -1.50
CA ASP A 366 -7.22 -12.91 -2.68
C ASP A 366 -8.00 -14.18 -2.30
N PRO A 367 -9.26 -14.34 -2.72
CA PRO A 367 -10.04 -15.54 -2.42
C PRO A 367 -9.44 -16.83 -2.99
N ALA A 368 -8.55 -16.73 -3.97
CA ALA A 368 -7.89 -17.90 -4.58
C ALA A 368 -7.05 -18.73 -3.59
N ILE A 369 -6.69 -18.16 -2.42
CA ILE A 369 -5.94 -18.90 -1.40
C ILE A 369 -6.83 -19.79 -0.52
N ASP A 370 -8.16 -19.72 -0.63
CA ASP A 370 -9.09 -20.51 0.20
C ASP A 370 -8.79 -22.00 0.13
N LEU A 371 -8.46 -22.52 -1.07
CA LEU A 371 -8.14 -23.93 -1.25
C LEU A 371 -6.91 -24.34 -0.43
N ALA A 372 -5.87 -23.51 -0.40
CA ALA A 372 -4.69 -23.76 0.43
C ALA A 372 -5.01 -23.64 1.93
N VAL A 373 -5.85 -22.68 2.32
CA VAL A 373 -6.27 -22.52 3.71
C VAL A 373 -6.97 -23.79 4.21
N ILE A 374 -7.95 -24.30 3.48
CA ILE A 374 -8.64 -25.52 3.89
C ILE A 374 -7.74 -26.75 3.84
N SER A 375 -6.81 -26.81 2.87
CA SER A 375 -5.87 -27.92 2.74
C SER A 375 -4.86 -27.95 3.89
N ALA A 376 -4.33 -26.78 4.31
CA ALA A 376 -3.46 -26.68 5.48
C ALA A 376 -4.19 -27.07 6.79
N ILE A 377 -5.44 -26.61 6.96
CA ILE A 377 -6.28 -26.96 8.13
C ILE A 377 -6.48 -28.48 8.19
N LEU A 378 -6.78 -29.12 7.06
CA LEU A 378 -7.01 -30.57 7.05
C LEU A 378 -5.73 -31.35 7.19
N SER A 379 -4.65 -30.93 6.56
CA SER A 379 -3.31 -31.49 6.75
C SER A 379 -2.96 -31.56 8.23
N SER A 380 -3.11 -30.44 8.96
CA SER A 380 -2.89 -30.39 10.39
C SER A 380 -3.88 -31.24 11.20
N ASN A 381 -5.17 -31.27 10.81
CA ASN A 381 -6.17 -32.04 11.55
C ASN A 381 -5.97 -33.56 11.44
N MET A 382 -5.42 -34.04 10.32
CA MET A 382 -5.15 -35.45 10.03
C MET A 382 -3.71 -35.86 10.32
N ASP A 383 -2.87 -34.87 10.64
CA ASP A 383 -1.41 -35.03 10.76
C ASP A 383 -0.78 -35.68 9.52
N ALA A 384 -1.23 -35.23 8.35
CA ALA A 384 -0.79 -35.72 7.04
C ALA A 384 -0.14 -34.56 6.26
N GLU A 385 1.05 -34.79 5.74
CA GLU A 385 1.77 -33.80 4.92
C GLU A 385 1.14 -33.66 3.53
N ILE A 386 1.28 -32.47 2.94
CA ILE A 386 1.05 -32.23 1.51
C ILE A 386 2.39 -32.40 0.79
N GLU A 387 2.40 -33.17 -0.27
CA GLU A 387 3.59 -33.48 -1.05
C GLU A 387 4.35 -32.21 -1.48
N ALA A 388 5.65 -32.22 -1.31
CA ALA A 388 6.52 -31.13 -1.78
C ALA A 388 6.37 -30.91 -3.30
N GLY A 389 6.43 -29.64 -3.74
CA GLY A 389 6.24 -29.32 -5.16
C GLY A 389 4.80 -29.23 -5.62
N VAL A 390 3.81 -29.34 -4.70
CA VAL A 390 2.39 -29.11 -4.96
C VAL A 390 2.00 -27.71 -4.49
N CYS A 391 1.35 -26.94 -5.36
CA CYS A 391 0.72 -25.68 -5.01
C CYS A 391 -0.74 -25.66 -5.50
N MET A 392 -1.49 -24.67 -5.10
CA MET A 392 -2.92 -24.62 -5.41
C MET A 392 -3.49 -23.21 -5.50
N ALA A 393 -4.56 -23.07 -6.28
CA ALA A 393 -5.38 -21.86 -6.29
C ALA A 393 -6.85 -22.24 -6.51
N GLY A 394 -7.75 -21.68 -5.71
CA GLY A 394 -9.19 -21.93 -5.84
C GLY A 394 -9.99 -21.19 -4.78
N GLU A 395 -11.06 -20.49 -5.17
CA GLU A 395 -12.03 -19.94 -4.26
C GLU A 395 -13.03 -21.00 -3.83
N ILE A 396 -13.38 -21.04 -2.56
CA ILE A 396 -14.33 -22.02 -2.01
C ILE A 396 -15.70 -21.35 -1.79
N GLY A 397 -16.73 -21.94 -2.42
CA GLY A 397 -18.10 -21.55 -2.19
C GLY A 397 -18.76 -22.30 -1.02
N LEU A 398 -19.91 -21.81 -0.56
CA LEU A 398 -20.63 -22.36 0.61
C LEU A 398 -21.19 -23.78 0.39
N SER A 399 -21.31 -24.21 -0.87
CA SER A 399 -21.73 -25.58 -1.21
C SER A 399 -20.57 -26.57 -1.31
N GLY A 400 -19.32 -26.13 -1.05
CA GLY A 400 -18.11 -26.91 -1.21
C GLY A 400 -17.60 -26.98 -2.65
N GLU A 401 -18.15 -26.15 -3.55
CA GLU A 401 -17.67 -26.00 -4.91
C GLU A 401 -16.39 -25.18 -4.96
N ILE A 402 -15.47 -25.53 -5.87
CA ILE A 402 -14.26 -24.77 -6.17
C ILE A 402 -14.53 -23.88 -7.38
N ARG A 403 -14.57 -22.58 -7.15
CA ARG A 403 -14.89 -21.54 -8.12
C ARG A 403 -13.67 -21.10 -8.92
N PRO A 404 -13.88 -20.66 -10.17
CA PRO A 404 -12.81 -20.13 -10.99
C PRO A 404 -12.19 -18.89 -10.36
N VAL A 405 -10.88 -18.75 -10.54
CA VAL A 405 -10.10 -17.61 -10.05
C VAL A 405 -9.58 -16.77 -11.21
N ASN A 406 -9.39 -15.50 -10.96
CA ASN A 406 -8.85 -14.59 -11.94
C ASN A 406 -7.35 -14.83 -12.14
N ARG A 407 -6.83 -14.50 -13.35
CA ARG A 407 -5.41 -14.50 -13.68
C ARG A 407 -4.71 -15.84 -13.41
N ILE A 408 -5.40 -16.95 -13.69
CA ILE A 408 -4.88 -18.29 -13.44
C ILE A 408 -3.56 -18.57 -14.18
N GLU A 409 -3.40 -18.07 -15.41
CA GLU A 409 -2.17 -18.24 -16.19
C GLU A 409 -0.95 -17.60 -15.52
N GLN A 410 -1.14 -16.42 -14.87
CA GLN A 410 -0.07 -15.75 -14.14
C GLN A 410 0.34 -16.56 -12.90
N ARG A 411 -0.61 -17.17 -12.18
CA ARG A 411 -0.34 -18.05 -11.02
C ARG A 411 0.42 -19.29 -11.45
N ILE A 412 0.02 -19.90 -12.55
CA ILE A 412 0.69 -21.08 -13.13
C ILE A 412 2.12 -20.71 -13.54
N SER A 413 2.30 -19.61 -14.25
CA SER A 413 3.62 -19.14 -14.68
C SER A 413 4.57 -18.89 -13.51
N GLU A 414 4.05 -18.35 -12.40
CA GLU A 414 4.84 -18.13 -11.19
C GLU A 414 5.22 -19.45 -10.51
N ALA A 415 4.29 -20.40 -10.43
CA ALA A 415 4.55 -21.74 -9.91
C ALA A 415 5.64 -22.49 -10.74
N GLU A 416 5.58 -22.39 -12.06
CA GLU A 416 6.60 -22.95 -12.95
C GLU A 416 7.99 -22.35 -12.73
N LYS A 417 8.07 -21.02 -12.62
CA LYS A 417 9.34 -20.31 -12.37
C LYS A 417 10.02 -20.76 -11.08
N LEU A 418 9.22 -21.10 -10.08
CA LEU A 418 9.68 -21.54 -8.77
C LEU A 418 9.91 -23.06 -8.68
N GLY A 419 9.71 -23.80 -9.79
CA GLY A 419 10.00 -25.21 -9.87
C GLY A 419 8.94 -26.14 -9.30
N PHE A 420 7.72 -25.64 -9.05
CA PHE A 420 6.59 -26.49 -8.64
C PHE A 420 6.23 -27.46 -9.77
N GLN A 421 5.88 -28.68 -9.38
CA GLN A 421 5.64 -29.78 -10.32
C GLN A 421 4.14 -29.95 -10.60
N ARG A 422 3.29 -29.70 -9.62
CA ARG A 422 1.85 -29.94 -9.68
C ARG A 422 1.07 -28.75 -9.14
N MET A 423 -0.04 -28.39 -9.79
CA MET A 423 -0.90 -27.31 -9.31
C MET A 423 -2.37 -27.72 -9.39
N LEU A 424 -3.06 -27.69 -8.22
CA LEU A 424 -4.51 -27.83 -8.15
C LEU A 424 -5.17 -26.54 -8.60
N ILE A 425 -6.07 -26.60 -9.57
CA ILE A 425 -6.78 -25.47 -10.12
C ILE A 425 -8.28 -25.76 -10.29
N PRO A 426 -9.14 -24.74 -10.28
CA PRO A 426 -10.55 -24.93 -10.57
C PRO A 426 -10.75 -25.47 -11.99
N LYS A 427 -11.56 -26.53 -12.15
CA LYS A 427 -11.81 -27.15 -13.46
C LYS A 427 -12.30 -26.15 -14.52
N HIS A 428 -13.09 -25.16 -14.11
CA HIS A 428 -13.61 -24.13 -15.02
C HIS A 428 -12.53 -23.21 -15.59
N ASN A 429 -11.40 -23.06 -14.93
CA ASN A 429 -10.26 -22.28 -15.45
C ASN A 429 -9.54 -22.95 -16.63
N LEU A 430 -9.72 -24.26 -16.83
CA LEU A 430 -9.05 -24.98 -17.94
C LEU A 430 -9.47 -24.51 -19.33
N SER A 431 -10.69 -23.99 -19.49
CA SER A 431 -11.22 -23.61 -20.80
C SER A 431 -10.52 -22.39 -21.43
N GLY A 432 -9.76 -21.62 -20.65
CA GLY A 432 -9.05 -20.43 -21.10
C GLY A 432 -7.53 -20.60 -21.23
N ILE A 433 -6.98 -21.79 -20.94
CA ILE A 433 -5.53 -22.01 -20.79
C ILE A 433 -4.96 -22.71 -22.02
N ASP A 434 -3.88 -22.16 -22.59
CA ASP A 434 -3.09 -22.84 -23.64
C ASP A 434 -2.11 -23.86 -23.02
N ARG A 435 -2.60 -25.09 -22.88
CA ARG A 435 -1.84 -26.20 -22.25
C ARG A 435 -0.50 -26.52 -22.92
N LYS A 436 -0.31 -26.13 -24.18
CA LYS A 436 0.96 -26.41 -24.91
C LYS A 436 2.13 -25.60 -24.36
N LYS A 437 1.84 -24.51 -23.68
CA LYS A 437 2.86 -23.59 -23.10
C LYS A 437 3.17 -23.91 -21.63
N ILE A 438 2.42 -24.79 -20.99
CA ILE A 438 2.51 -25.13 -19.58
C ILE A 438 3.30 -26.39 -19.38
N LYS A 439 4.29 -26.34 -18.49
CA LYS A 439 5.16 -27.48 -18.14
C LYS A 439 4.75 -28.17 -16.85
N ILE A 440 4.07 -27.44 -15.94
CA ILE A 440 3.57 -27.98 -14.69
C ILE A 440 2.33 -28.84 -14.91
N GLU A 441 2.19 -29.93 -14.15
CA GLU A 441 0.99 -30.74 -14.16
C GLU A 441 -0.19 -29.98 -13.52
N LEU A 442 -1.26 -29.80 -14.28
CA LEU A 442 -2.48 -29.14 -13.78
C LEU A 442 -3.51 -30.20 -13.36
N ILE A 443 -3.90 -30.15 -12.08
CA ILE A 443 -4.90 -31.03 -11.48
C ILE A 443 -6.23 -30.26 -11.37
N PRO A 444 -7.19 -30.52 -12.25
CA PRO A 444 -8.45 -29.81 -12.26
C PRO A 444 -9.41 -30.39 -11.22
N VAL A 445 -9.88 -29.56 -10.30
CA VAL A 445 -10.83 -29.93 -9.24
C VAL A 445 -12.11 -29.08 -9.29
N ARG A 446 -13.23 -29.67 -8.91
CA ARG A 446 -14.56 -29.01 -8.89
C ARG A 446 -15.08 -28.80 -7.48
N LYS A 447 -14.78 -29.75 -6.59
CA LYS A 447 -15.26 -29.80 -5.22
C LYS A 447 -14.12 -30.04 -4.25
N VAL A 448 -14.31 -29.63 -3.03
CA VAL A 448 -13.36 -29.80 -1.95
C VAL A 448 -12.97 -31.26 -1.75
N GLU A 449 -13.94 -32.20 -1.85
CA GLU A 449 -13.68 -33.62 -1.68
C GLU A 449 -12.78 -34.19 -2.78
N GLU A 450 -12.84 -33.65 -4.02
CA GLU A 450 -11.96 -34.06 -5.12
C GLU A 450 -10.52 -33.59 -4.82
N ALA A 451 -10.36 -32.35 -4.38
CA ALA A 451 -9.04 -31.81 -4.02
C ALA A 451 -8.38 -32.61 -2.89
N PHE A 452 -9.14 -33.05 -1.90
CA PHE A 452 -8.59 -33.83 -0.79
C PHE A 452 -8.17 -35.25 -1.18
N ARG A 453 -8.87 -35.90 -2.11
CA ARG A 453 -8.42 -37.18 -2.66
C ARG A 453 -7.11 -37.04 -3.42
N GLU A 454 -6.90 -35.94 -4.11
CA GLU A 454 -5.63 -35.70 -4.84
C GLU A 454 -4.48 -35.36 -3.89
N LEU A 455 -4.76 -34.79 -2.71
CA LEU A 455 -3.73 -34.39 -1.76
C LEU A 455 -3.39 -35.46 -0.74
N PHE A 456 -4.37 -36.29 -0.31
CA PHE A 456 -4.22 -37.19 0.82
C PHE A 456 -4.65 -38.63 0.50
N GLY A 457 -5.13 -38.90 -0.71
CA GLY A 457 -5.69 -40.12 -1.17
C GLY A 457 -5.54 -41.14 -1.50
#